data_c542831f8fdc7f54778be2f8cd4b58f5
#
_entry.id   c542831f8fdc7f54778be2f8cd4b58f5
#
_cell.length_a   1.000
_cell.length_b   1.000
_cell.length_c   1.000
_cell.angle_alpha   90.00
_cell.angle_beta   90.00
_cell.angle_gamma   90.00
#
_symmetry.space_group_name_H-M   'P 1'
#
loop_
_entity.id
_entity.type
_entity.pdbx_description
1 polymer ?
#
loop_
_entity_poly.entity_id
_entity_poly.type
_entity_poly.pdbx_seq_one_letter_code
_entity_poly.pdbx_strand_id
1 'polypeptide(L)'
;MTNPFYEDYKNEFQVPNFKSIKIDHYLPAFEEGIRAHEKEIINISNNDKNPSFENTIAELERSGELLTKVTAVFYNLLSADTNDDLDKLSEKIGPKLSAHRDSLFLNEKIFKRLKSIKTNEYSSLTSEQQRLTDEMIRNFEMNGANLSEQSKERFIEINKKLTELSIKFDQNVLKDTNNSELYISDEKELGGLSEKIKDQAKRLAKNKGYSSGWVFNPTRISMYPFLTSSTNRDLREQLYKMYINRGKNPNEFNNEEIVKEMANLRLEKAQLMGFTNHAELSLQKTMAKSSNGVNALLNQVWEPAKAMAQEEIKDMQDLIQEEGNNFALQAWDWMHYSEKVRKRKYDFDSTEVQPYLEMDAIRDSAFELANRLFGIKFIQKNDIPKYHPDVDTFEVLDKNGDHLGVFLTDYFARPSKQGGAWMNTFRDQSNFDGRVRPIVLNVCNFAKPSDGEKAFLTFEHAETLFHEFGHALHGLLSDVDYPYLSGTSVTRDYVEFPSQLMENWIRHSDFLAEFAKHFETGKPIPKSLLEKMSSAGTFNQGFATTCLLYTSDAADDLRC
;
A
#
# COMPACT_ATOMS: atom_id res chain seq x y z
N MET A 1 21.69 19.20 20.79
CA MET A 1 20.52 19.67 20.01
C MET A 1 19.31 18.96 20.57
N THR A 2 18.19 19.67 20.77
CA THR A 2 16.93 19.08 21.20
C THR A 2 16.43 18.11 20.10
N ASN A 3 15.79 17.02 20.50
CA ASN A 3 15.24 16.05 19.56
C ASN A 3 14.08 16.71 18.77
N PRO A 4 14.09 16.70 17.42
CA PRO A 4 13.08 17.38 16.60
C PRO A 4 11.64 16.91 16.83
N PHE A 5 11.43 15.70 17.36
CA PHE A 5 10.11 15.17 17.67
C PHE A 5 9.45 15.83 18.90
N TYR A 6 10.23 16.46 19.79
CA TYR A 6 9.71 17.10 21.01
C TYR A 6 9.21 18.53 20.79
N GLU A 7 9.38 19.06 19.60
CA GLU A 7 8.92 20.41 19.24
C GLU A 7 7.94 20.33 18.07
N ASP A 8 7.06 21.33 17.97
CA ASP A 8 6.22 21.49 16.79
C ASP A 8 7.07 21.85 15.58
N TYR A 9 6.69 21.32 14.43
CA TYR A 9 7.35 21.67 13.18
C TYR A 9 7.00 23.10 12.79
N LYS A 10 8.02 23.95 12.64
CA LYS A 10 7.89 25.43 12.50
C LYS A 10 7.62 25.90 11.07
N ASN A 11 7.50 25.01 10.07
CA ASN A 11 7.11 25.39 8.72
C ASN A 11 5.61 25.65 8.62
N GLU A 12 5.19 26.33 7.55
CA GLU A 12 3.82 26.82 7.35
C GLU A 12 2.73 25.75 7.56
N PHE A 13 3.00 24.49 7.12
CA PHE A 13 2.03 23.40 7.17
C PHE A 13 2.32 22.37 8.26
N GLN A 14 3.34 22.61 9.09
CA GLN A 14 3.78 21.68 10.13
C GLN A 14 4.13 20.27 9.58
N VAL A 15 4.70 20.22 8.39
CA VAL A 15 5.23 19.00 7.79
C VAL A 15 6.51 18.58 8.52
N PRO A 16 6.78 17.29 8.74
CA PRO A 16 8.01 16.84 9.38
C PRO A 16 9.25 17.43 8.71
N ASN A 17 10.17 17.98 9.49
CA ASN A 17 11.44 18.48 8.96
C ASN A 17 12.42 17.31 8.79
N PHE A 18 12.22 16.51 7.74
CA PHE A 18 12.99 15.30 7.47
C PHE A 18 14.50 15.50 7.50
N LYS A 19 15.01 16.66 7.07
CA LYS A 19 16.46 16.97 7.05
C LYS A 19 17.06 17.08 8.45
N SER A 20 16.26 17.47 9.44
CA SER A 20 16.72 17.60 10.84
C SER A 20 16.57 16.30 11.62
N ILE A 21 15.71 15.39 11.18
CA ILE A 21 15.47 14.10 11.81
C ILE A 21 16.60 13.14 11.42
N LYS A 22 17.23 12.53 12.43
CA LYS A 22 18.32 11.57 12.29
C LYS A 22 17.99 10.28 13.00
N ILE A 23 18.67 9.22 12.66
CA ILE A 23 18.44 7.88 13.22
C ILE A 23 18.46 7.89 14.77
N ASP A 24 19.40 8.59 15.38
CA ASP A 24 19.56 8.69 16.84
C ASP A 24 18.40 9.42 17.55
N HIS A 25 17.53 10.10 16.82
CA HIS A 25 16.37 10.79 17.38
C HIS A 25 15.18 9.86 17.62
N TYR A 26 15.06 8.77 16.86
CA TYR A 26 13.87 7.91 16.90
C TYR A 26 13.73 7.14 18.21
N LEU A 27 14.75 6.38 18.62
CA LEU A 27 14.64 5.54 19.82
C LEU A 27 14.28 6.34 21.07
N PRO A 28 14.97 7.47 21.38
CA PRO A 28 14.57 8.31 22.52
C PRO A 28 13.16 8.88 22.38
N ALA A 29 12.71 9.24 21.16
CA ALA A 29 11.37 9.77 20.95
C ALA A 29 10.29 8.69 21.11
N PHE A 30 10.54 7.47 20.67
CA PHE A 30 9.65 6.32 20.91
C PHE A 30 9.56 6.00 22.41
N GLU A 31 10.69 5.93 23.12
CA GLU A 31 10.71 5.61 24.55
C GLU A 31 9.99 6.68 25.38
N GLU A 32 10.21 7.95 25.06
CA GLU A 32 9.49 9.05 25.71
C GLU A 32 8.00 9.07 25.33
N GLY A 33 7.68 8.85 24.04
CA GLY A 33 6.29 8.77 23.56
C GLY A 33 5.51 7.64 24.24
N ILE A 34 6.09 6.46 24.38
CA ILE A 34 5.50 5.33 25.10
C ILE A 34 5.28 5.71 26.58
N ARG A 35 6.30 6.24 27.24
CA ARG A 35 6.24 6.64 28.65
C ARG A 35 5.17 7.72 28.91
N ALA A 36 5.09 8.71 28.04
CA ALA A 36 4.09 9.77 28.14
C ALA A 36 2.67 9.20 27.98
N HIS A 37 2.45 8.41 26.95
CA HIS A 37 1.16 7.78 26.68
C HIS A 37 0.74 6.81 27.81
N GLU A 38 1.66 6.01 28.35
CA GLU A 38 1.36 5.16 29.51
C GLU A 38 0.88 5.98 30.72
N LYS A 39 1.49 7.14 30.98
CA LYS A 39 1.07 8.04 32.05
C LYS A 39 -0.34 8.58 31.80
N GLU A 40 -0.66 8.96 30.56
CA GLU A 40 -2.00 9.44 30.17
C GLU A 40 -3.04 8.33 30.34
N ILE A 41 -2.75 7.11 29.88
CA ILE A 41 -3.61 5.93 30.07
C ILE A 41 -3.85 5.65 31.56
N ILE A 42 -2.81 5.74 32.43
CA ILE A 42 -2.94 5.58 33.86
C ILE A 42 -3.88 6.64 34.45
N ASN A 43 -3.75 7.90 34.03
CA ASN A 43 -4.61 8.98 34.50
C ASN A 43 -6.08 8.74 34.11
N ILE A 44 -6.35 8.33 32.86
CA ILE A 44 -7.69 8.02 32.39
C ILE A 44 -8.27 6.82 33.15
N SER A 45 -7.49 5.75 33.32
CA SER A 45 -7.93 4.53 33.97
C SER A 45 -8.21 4.69 35.46
N ASN A 46 -7.51 5.60 36.13
CA ASN A 46 -7.65 5.88 37.56
C ASN A 46 -8.51 7.12 37.87
N ASN A 47 -9.22 7.66 36.87
CA ASN A 47 -10.12 8.80 37.09
C ASN A 47 -11.32 8.38 37.96
N ASP A 48 -11.45 8.98 39.15
CA ASP A 48 -12.48 8.64 40.14
C ASP A 48 -13.89 9.14 39.77
N LYS A 49 -14.00 10.04 38.78
CA LYS A 49 -15.29 10.51 38.29
C LYS A 49 -16.02 9.40 37.54
N ASN A 50 -17.37 9.44 37.58
CA ASN A 50 -18.17 8.56 36.75
C ASN A 50 -17.70 8.61 35.29
N PRO A 51 -17.57 7.44 34.62
CA PRO A 51 -17.18 7.40 33.23
C PRO A 51 -18.13 8.22 32.35
N SER A 52 -17.56 9.12 31.55
CA SER A 52 -18.25 9.88 30.53
C SER A 52 -17.45 9.89 29.23
N PHE A 53 -18.10 10.22 28.12
CA PHE A 53 -17.44 10.37 26.84
C PHE A 53 -16.23 11.31 26.97
N GLU A 54 -16.43 12.48 27.58
CA GLU A 54 -15.39 13.50 27.70
C GLU A 54 -14.20 13.05 28.56
N ASN A 55 -14.44 12.43 29.74
CA ASN A 55 -13.35 12.05 30.64
C ASN A 55 -12.73 10.67 30.37
N THR A 56 -13.10 10.05 29.25
CA THR A 56 -12.60 8.71 28.88
C THR A 56 -12.27 8.66 27.39
N ILE A 57 -13.26 8.72 26.50
CA ILE A 57 -13.07 8.57 25.04
C ILE A 57 -12.33 9.78 24.46
N ALA A 58 -12.77 10.99 24.81
CA ALA A 58 -12.12 12.22 24.39
C ALA A 58 -10.66 12.31 24.91
N GLU A 59 -10.40 11.89 26.15
CA GLU A 59 -9.05 11.84 26.69
C GLU A 59 -8.17 10.76 26.01
N LEU A 60 -8.75 9.63 25.60
CA LEU A 60 -8.03 8.63 24.78
C LEU A 60 -7.66 9.19 23.41
N GLU A 61 -8.55 9.97 22.77
CA GLU A 61 -8.26 10.64 21.48
C GLU A 61 -7.12 11.68 21.60
N ARG A 62 -7.01 12.37 22.75
CA ARG A 62 -5.93 13.33 23.03
C ARG A 62 -4.60 12.64 23.36
N SER A 63 -4.65 11.40 23.82
CA SER A 63 -3.47 10.72 24.34
C SER A 63 -2.53 10.22 23.25
N GLY A 64 -1.24 10.10 23.56
CA GLY A 64 -0.23 9.51 22.68
C GLY A 64 0.23 10.38 21.51
N GLU A 65 0.06 11.70 21.53
CA GLU A 65 0.42 12.61 20.44
C GLU A 65 1.88 12.44 19.99
N LEU A 66 2.84 12.45 20.92
CA LEU A 66 4.25 12.25 20.57
C LEU A 66 4.51 10.89 19.94
N LEU A 67 3.87 9.83 20.47
CA LEU A 67 4.01 8.48 19.94
C LEU A 67 3.44 8.37 18.53
N THR A 68 2.29 8.96 18.28
CA THR A 68 1.67 9.03 16.95
C THR A 68 2.57 9.77 15.96
N LYS A 69 3.10 10.94 16.36
CA LYS A 69 4.00 11.77 15.55
C LYS A 69 5.26 11.02 15.13
N VAL A 70 5.95 10.36 16.06
CA VAL A 70 7.19 9.62 15.73
C VAL A 70 6.90 8.36 14.93
N THR A 71 5.81 7.66 15.23
CA THR A 71 5.36 6.45 14.55
C THR A 71 5.05 6.73 13.08
N ALA A 72 4.28 7.78 12.79
CA ALA A 72 3.93 8.18 11.44
C ALA A 72 5.17 8.46 10.58
N VAL A 73 6.16 9.20 11.09
CA VAL A 73 7.39 9.48 10.35
C VAL A 73 8.23 8.22 10.17
N PHE A 74 8.41 7.44 11.23
CA PHE A 74 9.27 6.25 11.21
C PHE A 74 8.79 5.19 10.21
N TYR A 75 7.52 4.79 10.29
CA TYR A 75 7.01 3.72 9.43
C TYR A 75 6.82 4.14 7.98
N ASN A 76 6.49 5.42 7.72
CA ASN A 76 6.51 5.92 6.36
C ASN A 76 7.91 5.84 5.73
N LEU A 77 8.95 6.25 6.46
CA LEU A 77 10.32 6.15 5.95
C LEU A 77 10.83 4.70 5.89
N LEU A 78 10.48 3.86 6.84
CA LEU A 78 10.82 2.43 6.82
C LEU A 78 10.27 1.74 5.57
N SER A 79 9.09 2.14 5.08
CA SER A 79 8.50 1.57 3.87
C SER A 79 8.98 2.25 2.58
N ALA A 80 9.10 3.58 2.58
CA ALA A 80 9.36 4.36 1.38
C ALA A 80 10.83 4.67 1.12
N ASP A 81 11.68 4.73 2.16
CA ASP A 81 13.11 5.08 2.03
C ASP A 81 13.95 4.49 3.18
N THR A 82 13.93 3.15 3.30
CA THR A 82 14.64 2.44 4.37
C THR A 82 16.14 2.38 4.18
N ASN A 83 16.83 2.02 5.25
CA ASN A 83 18.26 1.67 5.28
C ASN A 83 18.53 0.71 6.45
N ASP A 84 19.73 0.14 6.49
CA ASP A 84 20.13 -0.84 7.52
C ASP A 84 19.95 -0.35 8.96
N ASP A 85 20.05 0.95 9.21
CA ASP A 85 19.91 1.51 10.55
C ASP A 85 18.43 1.62 10.94
N LEU A 86 17.54 2.02 10.01
CA LEU A 86 16.09 1.99 10.22
C LEU A 86 15.59 0.55 10.39
N ASP A 87 16.09 -0.39 9.60
CA ASP A 87 15.74 -1.82 9.71
C ASP A 87 16.11 -2.37 11.09
N LYS A 88 17.34 -2.15 11.56
CA LYS A 88 17.79 -2.56 12.90
C LYS A 88 16.98 -1.89 14.02
N LEU A 89 16.58 -0.65 13.78
CA LEU A 89 15.78 0.09 14.75
C LEU A 89 14.36 -0.44 14.83
N SER A 90 13.76 -0.85 13.69
CA SER A 90 12.44 -1.47 13.65
C SER A 90 12.37 -2.76 14.47
N GLU A 91 13.43 -3.58 14.45
CA GLU A 91 13.55 -4.79 15.27
C GLU A 91 13.53 -4.50 16.79
N LYS A 92 14.05 -3.33 17.19
CA LYS A 92 14.08 -2.92 18.60
C LYS A 92 12.77 -2.27 19.05
N ILE A 93 12.16 -1.48 18.17
CA ILE A 93 10.97 -0.67 18.47
C ILE A 93 9.69 -1.51 18.35
N GLY A 94 9.58 -2.37 17.35
CA GLY A 94 8.38 -3.17 17.09
C GLY A 94 7.86 -3.92 18.31
N PRO A 95 8.70 -4.73 19.00
CA PRO A 95 8.27 -5.42 20.23
C PRO A 95 7.84 -4.48 21.37
N LYS A 96 8.48 -3.30 21.51
CA LYS A 96 8.10 -2.29 22.52
C LYS A 96 6.72 -1.69 22.22
N LEU A 97 6.46 -1.35 20.95
CA LEU A 97 5.15 -0.86 20.51
C LEU A 97 4.05 -1.91 20.67
N SER A 98 4.35 -3.18 20.34
CA SER A 98 3.42 -4.29 20.56
C SER A 98 3.07 -4.43 22.03
N ALA A 99 4.04 -4.43 22.92
CA ALA A 99 3.82 -4.52 24.36
C ALA A 99 3.02 -3.31 24.89
N HIS A 100 3.32 -2.11 24.41
CA HIS A 100 2.58 -0.89 24.77
C HIS A 100 1.11 -0.97 24.31
N ARG A 101 0.87 -1.40 23.07
CA ARG A 101 -0.47 -1.61 22.54
C ARG A 101 -1.25 -2.64 23.36
N ASP A 102 -0.63 -3.75 23.70
CA ASP A 102 -1.26 -4.77 24.56
C ASP A 102 -1.59 -4.20 25.93
N SER A 103 -0.72 -3.37 26.54
CA SER A 103 -1.00 -2.73 27.83
C SER A 103 -2.22 -1.81 27.81
N LEU A 104 -2.45 -1.12 26.69
CA LEU A 104 -3.65 -0.30 26.49
C LEU A 104 -4.91 -1.15 26.35
N PHE A 105 -4.92 -2.06 25.37
CA PHE A 105 -6.14 -2.81 25.04
C PHE A 105 -6.53 -3.87 26.07
N LEU A 106 -5.58 -4.37 26.86
CA LEU A 106 -5.84 -5.28 27.96
C LEU A 106 -6.14 -4.57 29.28
N ASN A 107 -6.21 -3.23 29.28
CA ASN A 107 -6.53 -2.45 30.47
C ASN A 107 -8.02 -2.57 30.83
N GLU A 108 -8.30 -3.40 31.83
CA GLU A 108 -9.68 -3.65 32.30
C GLU A 108 -10.42 -2.41 32.79
N LYS A 109 -9.70 -1.45 33.42
CA LYS A 109 -10.34 -0.24 33.95
C LYS A 109 -10.86 0.63 32.81
N ILE A 110 -10.04 0.84 31.76
CA ILE A 110 -10.47 1.58 30.56
C ILE A 110 -11.64 0.85 29.91
N PHE A 111 -11.54 -0.45 29.72
CA PHE A 111 -12.61 -1.22 29.09
C PHE A 111 -13.94 -1.16 29.87
N LYS A 112 -13.88 -1.23 31.19
CA LYS A 112 -15.06 -1.02 32.06
C LYS A 112 -15.65 0.38 31.91
N ARG A 113 -14.80 1.41 31.80
CA ARG A 113 -15.25 2.79 31.55
C ARG A 113 -15.96 2.94 30.21
N LEU A 114 -15.39 2.37 29.15
CA LEU A 114 -16.02 2.36 27.81
C LEU A 114 -17.40 1.69 27.82
N LYS A 115 -17.52 0.52 28.45
CA LYS A 115 -18.81 -0.19 28.59
C LYS A 115 -19.82 0.61 29.42
N SER A 116 -19.38 1.31 30.45
CA SER A 116 -20.23 2.17 31.26
C SER A 116 -20.81 3.32 30.44
N ILE A 117 -20.00 3.96 29.59
CA ILE A 117 -20.44 5.02 28.66
C ILE A 117 -21.47 4.47 27.68
N LYS A 118 -21.21 3.29 27.09
CA LYS A 118 -22.16 2.63 26.18
C LYS A 118 -23.50 2.35 26.85
N THR A 119 -23.52 2.04 28.14
CA THR A 119 -24.74 1.72 28.88
C THR A 119 -25.50 2.97 29.35
N ASN A 120 -24.78 3.98 29.85
CA ASN A 120 -25.37 5.07 30.61
C ASN A 120 -25.48 6.40 29.87
N GLU A 121 -24.64 6.67 28.87
CA GLU A 121 -24.54 7.97 28.19
C GLU A 121 -24.82 7.90 26.70
N TYR A 122 -24.75 6.72 26.08
CA TYR A 122 -24.75 6.49 24.64
C TYR A 122 -25.87 7.19 23.89
N SER A 123 -27.09 7.20 24.43
CA SER A 123 -28.26 7.81 23.79
C SER A 123 -28.20 9.34 23.71
N SER A 124 -27.36 9.98 24.51
CA SER A 124 -27.16 11.45 24.50
C SER A 124 -26.00 11.89 23.62
N LEU A 125 -25.18 10.95 23.12
CA LEU A 125 -24.03 11.21 22.27
C LEU A 125 -24.47 11.56 20.85
N THR A 126 -23.66 12.36 20.14
CA THR A 126 -23.81 12.57 18.69
C THR A 126 -23.61 11.26 17.93
N SER A 127 -24.04 11.19 16.68
CA SER A 127 -23.84 9.99 15.83
C SER A 127 -22.37 9.63 15.66
N GLU A 128 -21.47 10.61 15.55
CA GLU A 128 -20.04 10.38 15.44
C GLU A 128 -19.45 9.89 16.76
N GLN A 129 -19.84 10.45 17.89
CA GLN A 129 -19.45 9.97 19.22
C GLN A 129 -19.92 8.54 19.50
N GLN A 130 -21.16 8.22 19.07
CA GLN A 130 -21.69 6.86 19.15
C GLN A 130 -20.83 5.90 18.32
N ARG A 131 -20.50 6.28 17.09
CA ARG A 131 -19.63 5.49 16.21
C ARG A 131 -18.26 5.27 16.82
N LEU A 132 -17.61 6.33 17.33
CA LEU A 132 -16.33 6.26 17.99
C LEU A 132 -16.36 5.33 19.21
N THR A 133 -17.41 5.45 20.04
CA THR A 133 -17.62 4.58 21.20
C THR A 133 -17.71 3.11 20.79
N ASP A 134 -18.45 2.81 19.74
CA ASP A 134 -18.63 1.45 19.24
C ASP A 134 -17.34 0.87 18.67
N GLU A 135 -16.60 1.66 17.89
CA GLU A 135 -15.32 1.23 17.31
C GLU A 135 -14.25 1.03 18.39
N MET A 136 -14.18 1.90 19.39
CA MET A 136 -13.24 1.72 20.50
C MET A 136 -13.54 0.45 21.29
N ILE A 137 -14.81 0.24 21.69
CA ILE A 137 -15.20 -1.00 22.40
C ILE A 137 -14.85 -2.23 21.58
N ARG A 138 -15.21 -2.23 20.29
CA ARG A 138 -14.87 -3.33 19.37
C ARG A 138 -13.36 -3.56 19.30
N ASN A 139 -12.58 -2.48 19.22
CA ASN A 139 -11.12 -2.59 19.20
C ASN A 139 -10.55 -3.22 20.47
N PHE A 140 -11.04 -2.83 21.64
CA PHE A 140 -10.66 -3.47 22.91
C PHE A 140 -11.04 -4.96 22.90
N GLU A 141 -12.24 -5.32 22.48
CA GLU A 141 -12.70 -6.71 22.39
C GLU A 141 -11.82 -7.53 21.44
N MET A 142 -11.54 -7.00 20.25
CA MET A 142 -10.72 -7.67 19.22
C MET A 142 -9.22 -7.75 19.60
N ASN A 143 -8.78 -6.98 20.58
CA ASN A 143 -7.42 -7.06 21.13
C ASN A 143 -7.39 -7.72 22.54
N GLY A 144 -8.40 -8.52 22.89
CA GLY A 144 -8.33 -9.44 24.01
C GLY A 144 -8.84 -8.90 25.34
N ALA A 145 -9.54 -7.76 25.38
CA ALA A 145 -10.05 -7.19 26.64
C ALA A 145 -10.99 -8.13 27.42
N ASN A 146 -11.66 -9.06 26.74
CA ASN A 146 -12.55 -10.06 27.34
C ASN A 146 -11.83 -11.36 27.76
N LEU A 147 -10.53 -11.49 27.53
CA LEU A 147 -9.76 -12.70 27.87
C LEU A 147 -9.58 -12.86 29.38
N SER A 148 -9.44 -14.13 29.84
CA SER A 148 -8.97 -14.42 31.21
C SER A 148 -7.51 -13.99 31.37
N GLU A 149 -7.07 -13.75 32.61
CA GLU A 149 -5.67 -13.35 32.87
C GLU A 149 -4.65 -14.33 32.28
N GLN A 150 -4.88 -15.65 32.44
CA GLN A 150 -4.01 -16.67 31.85
C GLN A 150 -3.97 -16.58 30.31
N SER A 151 -5.10 -16.31 29.65
CA SER A 151 -5.17 -16.16 28.20
C SER A 151 -4.53 -14.85 27.72
N LYS A 152 -4.58 -13.77 28.53
CA LYS A 152 -3.92 -12.50 28.23
C LYS A 152 -2.40 -12.64 28.14
N GLU A 153 -1.78 -13.38 29.10
CA GLU A 153 -0.33 -13.61 29.06
C GLU A 153 0.09 -14.28 27.74
N ARG A 154 -0.63 -15.35 27.36
CA ARG A 154 -0.34 -16.03 26.09
C ARG A 154 -0.61 -15.16 24.86
N PHE A 155 -1.67 -14.35 24.89
CA PHE A 155 -2.01 -13.42 23.82
C PHE A 155 -0.90 -12.38 23.61
N ILE A 156 -0.32 -11.83 24.68
CA ILE A 156 0.83 -10.91 24.64
C ILE A 156 2.04 -11.57 23.99
N GLU A 157 2.38 -12.81 24.41
CA GLU A 157 3.49 -13.56 23.80
C GLU A 157 3.30 -13.75 22.30
N ILE A 158 2.08 -14.13 21.87
CA ILE A 158 1.75 -14.32 20.46
C ILE A 158 1.90 -13.00 19.68
N ASN A 159 1.36 -11.89 20.19
CA ASN A 159 1.45 -10.59 19.52
C ASN A 159 2.90 -10.12 19.36
N LYS A 160 3.70 -10.25 20.43
CA LYS A 160 5.14 -9.95 20.38
C LYS A 160 5.84 -10.77 19.29
N LYS A 161 5.61 -12.07 19.28
CA LYS A 161 6.25 -12.98 18.32
C LYS A 161 5.79 -12.72 16.89
N LEU A 162 4.50 -12.48 16.65
CA LEU A 162 3.97 -12.10 15.34
C LEU A 162 4.61 -10.80 14.84
N THR A 163 4.81 -9.81 15.72
CA THR A 163 5.49 -8.54 15.35
C THR A 163 6.93 -8.79 14.92
N GLU A 164 7.71 -9.58 15.69
CA GLU A 164 9.09 -9.94 15.35
C GLU A 164 9.17 -10.67 14.00
N LEU A 165 8.27 -11.64 13.78
CA LEU A 165 8.22 -12.43 12.55
C LEU A 165 7.82 -11.58 11.34
N SER A 166 6.86 -10.65 11.48
CA SER A 166 6.45 -9.75 10.39
C SER A 166 7.60 -8.84 9.95
N ILE A 167 8.29 -8.22 10.90
CA ILE A 167 9.46 -7.37 10.60
C ILE A 167 10.52 -8.19 9.85
N LYS A 168 10.83 -9.38 10.34
CA LYS A 168 11.84 -10.25 9.72
C LYS A 168 11.42 -10.70 8.32
N PHE A 169 10.14 -11.02 8.13
CA PHE A 169 9.59 -11.40 6.83
C PHE A 169 9.78 -10.30 5.79
N ASP A 170 9.38 -9.06 6.11
CA ASP A 170 9.48 -7.92 5.19
C ASP A 170 10.92 -7.61 4.82
N GLN A 171 11.82 -7.57 5.80
CA GLN A 171 13.24 -7.36 5.57
C GLN A 171 13.86 -8.45 4.69
N ASN A 172 13.51 -9.71 4.92
CA ASN A 172 13.99 -10.83 4.13
C ASN A 172 13.54 -10.71 2.67
N VAL A 173 12.26 -10.41 2.41
CA VAL A 173 11.75 -10.24 1.05
C VAL A 173 12.47 -9.12 0.31
N LEU A 174 12.68 -7.97 0.96
CA LEU A 174 13.37 -6.83 0.36
C LEU A 174 14.83 -7.17 0.05
N LYS A 175 15.54 -7.75 1.01
CA LYS A 175 16.97 -8.12 0.84
C LYS A 175 17.16 -9.21 -0.21
N ASP A 176 16.32 -10.24 -0.21
CA ASP A 176 16.39 -11.32 -1.21
C ASP A 176 16.09 -10.79 -2.62
N THR A 177 15.13 -9.86 -2.74
CA THR A 177 14.85 -9.17 -4.01
C THR A 177 16.06 -8.37 -4.52
N ASN A 178 16.69 -7.60 -3.66
CA ASN A 178 17.83 -6.75 -4.02
C ASN A 178 19.12 -7.56 -4.33
N ASN A 179 19.26 -8.73 -3.73
CA ASN A 179 20.39 -9.63 -3.95
C ASN A 179 20.21 -10.58 -5.14
N SER A 180 19.01 -10.67 -5.69
CA SER A 180 18.71 -11.52 -6.84
C SER A 180 18.83 -10.74 -8.14
N GLU A 181 19.55 -11.31 -9.13
CA GLU A 181 19.73 -10.66 -10.43
C GLU A 181 19.98 -11.66 -11.55
N LEU A 182 19.45 -11.36 -12.72
CA LEU A 182 19.75 -12.01 -13.99
C LEU A 182 20.71 -11.11 -14.77
N TYR A 183 22.00 -11.50 -14.82
CA TYR A 183 23.01 -10.80 -15.60
C TYR A 183 23.14 -11.41 -16.99
N ILE A 184 23.08 -10.59 -18.03
CA ILE A 184 23.22 -10.97 -19.43
C ILE A 184 24.41 -10.22 -20.03
N SER A 185 25.36 -10.96 -20.59
CA SER A 185 26.58 -10.39 -21.19
C SER A 185 26.53 -10.32 -22.72
N ASP A 186 25.74 -11.20 -23.37
CA ASP A 186 25.62 -11.24 -24.83
C ASP A 186 24.33 -10.53 -25.28
N GLU A 187 24.49 -9.49 -26.09
CA GLU A 187 23.37 -8.72 -26.64
C GLU A 187 22.42 -9.56 -27.49
N LYS A 188 22.88 -10.67 -28.08
CA LYS A 188 22.04 -11.59 -28.87
C LYS A 188 20.92 -12.23 -28.05
N GLU A 189 21.08 -12.32 -26.73
CA GLU A 189 20.09 -12.87 -25.82
C GLU A 189 18.96 -11.89 -25.48
N LEU A 190 19.11 -10.62 -25.87
CA LEU A 190 18.13 -9.55 -25.61
C LEU A 190 17.04 -9.43 -26.71
N GLY A 191 16.87 -10.46 -27.53
CA GLY A 191 15.88 -10.45 -28.59
C GLY A 191 14.47 -10.09 -28.08
N GLY A 192 13.78 -9.20 -28.82
CA GLY A 192 12.43 -8.73 -28.50
C GLY A 192 12.37 -7.56 -27.49
N LEU A 193 13.47 -7.26 -26.79
CA LEU A 193 13.50 -6.14 -25.84
C LEU A 193 13.69 -4.80 -26.56
N SER A 194 12.90 -3.79 -26.19
CA SER A 194 13.06 -2.43 -26.69
C SER A 194 14.34 -1.78 -26.17
N GLU A 195 14.88 -0.78 -26.88
CA GLU A 195 16.07 -0.03 -26.46
C GLU A 195 15.88 0.59 -25.07
N LYS A 196 14.69 1.09 -24.75
CA LYS A 196 14.35 1.63 -23.43
C LYS A 196 14.55 0.60 -22.33
N ILE A 197 14.11 -0.65 -22.52
CA ILE A 197 14.29 -1.75 -21.56
C ILE A 197 15.77 -2.10 -21.41
N LYS A 198 16.51 -2.19 -22.54
CA LYS A 198 17.96 -2.46 -22.55
C LYS A 198 18.73 -1.35 -21.82
N ASP A 199 18.41 -0.08 -22.04
CA ASP A 199 19.06 1.04 -21.38
C ASP A 199 18.83 1.05 -19.87
N GLN A 200 17.62 0.72 -19.41
CA GLN A 200 17.31 0.56 -18.00
C GLN A 200 18.14 -0.57 -17.37
N ALA A 201 18.20 -1.72 -18.03
CA ALA A 201 18.98 -2.88 -17.57
C ALA A 201 20.50 -2.59 -17.56
N LYS A 202 20.99 -1.83 -18.53
CA LYS A 202 22.40 -1.39 -18.57
C LYS A 202 22.74 -0.43 -17.44
N ARG A 203 21.84 0.51 -17.11
CA ARG A 203 22.01 1.39 -15.94
C ARG A 203 22.03 0.59 -14.65
N LEU A 204 21.12 -0.39 -14.50
CA LEU A 204 21.09 -1.25 -13.32
C LEU A 204 22.38 -2.05 -13.19
N ALA A 205 22.92 -2.60 -14.29
CA ALA A 205 24.21 -3.29 -14.31
C ALA A 205 25.34 -2.38 -13.81
N LYS A 206 25.41 -1.14 -14.32
CA LYS A 206 26.40 -0.15 -13.88
C LYS A 206 26.26 0.18 -12.39
N ASN A 207 25.05 0.36 -11.88
CA ASN A 207 24.80 0.67 -10.47
C ASN A 207 25.20 -0.50 -9.55
N LYS A 208 25.15 -1.74 -10.06
CA LYS A 208 25.62 -2.94 -9.36
C LYS A 208 27.11 -3.23 -9.54
N GLY A 209 27.85 -2.36 -10.24
CA GLY A 209 29.31 -2.44 -10.39
C GLY A 209 29.78 -3.25 -11.59
N TYR A 210 28.91 -3.68 -12.49
CA TYR A 210 29.31 -4.32 -13.74
C TYR A 210 29.90 -3.31 -14.73
N SER A 211 31.00 -3.68 -15.39
CA SER A 211 31.63 -2.83 -16.41
C SER A 211 30.89 -2.84 -17.75
N SER A 212 30.08 -3.87 -18.03
CA SER A 212 29.31 -4.05 -19.27
C SER A 212 28.12 -4.97 -19.02
N GLY A 213 27.27 -5.19 -20.03
CA GLY A 213 26.12 -6.09 -19.95
C GLY A 213 24.87 -5.45 -19.37
N TRP A 214 23.91 -6.29 -19.06
CA TRP A 214 22.55 -5.92 -18.64
C TRP A 214 22.15 -6.72 -17.42
N VAL A 215 21.50 -6.07 -16.46
CA VAL A 215 20.95 -6.72 -15.27
C VAL A 215 19.43 -6.54 -15.24
N PHE A 216 18.74 -7.63 -15.02
CA PHE A 216 17.31 -7.66 -14.69
C PHE A 216 17.15 -8.23 -13.28
N ASN A 217 16.28 -7.66 -12.49
CA ASN A 217 16.01 -8.12 -11.13
C ASN A 217 14.55 -8.55 -10.97
N PRO A 218 14.21 -9.32 -9.91
CA PRO A 218 12.85 -9.80 -9.69
C PRO A 218 11.94 -8.72 -9.08
N THR A 219 11.94 -7.51 -9.66
CA THR A 219 10.95 -6.47 -9.38
C THR A 219 9.95 -6.39 -10.52
N ARG A 220 8.72 -5.97 -10.24
CA ARG A 220 7.68 -5.86 -11.29
C ARG A 220 8.13 -5.00 -12.47
N ILE A 221 8.78 -3.86 -12.19
CA ILE A 221 9.23 -2.92 -13.23
C ILE A 221 10.33 -3.48 -14.15
N SER A 222 11.12 -4.43 -13.66
CA SER A 222 12.18 -5.08 -14.45
C SER A 222 11.67 -6.37 -15.10
N MET A 223 10.96 -7.19 -14.33
CA MET A 223 10.51 -8.52 -14.77
C MET A 223 9.36 -8.45 -15.78
N TYR A 224 8.31 -7.67 -15.53
CA TYR A 224 7.11 -7.65 -16.40
C TYR A 224 7.42 -7.26 -17.83
N PRO A 225 8.14 -6.15 -18.12
CA PRO A 225 8.52 -5.82 -19.49
C PRO A 225 9.42 -6.89 -20.13
N PHE A 226 10.29 -7.52 -19.34
CA PHE A 226 11.14 -8.61 -19.82
C PHE A 226 10.31 -9.84 -20.20
N LEU A 227 9.44 -10.34 -19.32
CA LEU A 227 8.59 -11.49 -19.59
C LEU A 227 7.63 -11.26 -20.79
N THR A 228 7.16 -10.03 -20.94
CA THR A 228 6.26 -9.66 -22.06
C THR A 228 7.01 -9.67 -23.38
N SER A 229 8.22 -9.09 -23.44
CA SER A 229 8.87 -8.76 -24.70
C SER A 229 9.98 -9.74 -25.11
N SER A 230 10.71 -10.33 -24.15
CA SER A 230 11.85 -11.20 -24.47
C SER A 230 11.44 -12.43 -25.27
N THR A 231 12.14 -12.68 -26.39
CA THR A 231 11.97 -13.91 -27.18
C THR A 231 12.73 -15.11 -26.60
N ASN A 232 13.66 -14.86 -25.66
CA ASN A 232 14.43 -15.93 -25.02
C ASN A 232 13.61 -16.56 -23.88
N ARG A 233 13.05 -17.75 -24.15
CA ARG A 233 12.17 -18.46 -23.21
C ARG A 233 12.89 -18.88 -21.93
N ASP A 234 14.14 -19.32 -22.05
CA ASP A 234 14.91 -19.80 -20.89
C ASP A 234 15.25 -18.66 -19.92
N LEU A 235 15.52 -17.48 -20.44
CA LEU A 235 15.71 -16.29 -19.60
C LEU A 235 14.40 -15.80 -18.98
N ARG A 236 13.26 -15.93 -19.68
CA ARG A 236 11.94 -15.67 -19.05
C ARG A 236 11.71 -16.61 -17.88
N GLU A 237 11.98 -17.91 -18.05
CA GLU A 237 11.87 -18.90 -16.97
C GLU A 237 12.75 -18.56 -15.77
N GLN A 238 14.02 -18.21 -16.02
CA GLN A 238 14.96 -17.86 -14.95
C GLN A 238 14.47 -16.65 -14.15
N LEU A 239 14.12 -15.56 -14.82
CA LEU A 239 13.67 -14.34 -14.14
C LEU A 239 12.33 -14.54 -13.41
N TYR A 240 11.40 -15.28 -14.01
CA TYR A 240 10.14 -15.66 -13.36
C TYR A 240 10.37 -16.48 -12.08
N LYS A 241 11.24 -17.51 -12.16
CA LYS A 241 11.60 -18.32 -10.98
C LYS A 241 12.28 -17.50 -9.89
N MET A 242 13.12 -16.54 -10.24
CA MET A 242 13.68 -15.60 -9.26
C MET A 242 12.57 -14.81 -8.57
N TYR A 243 11.56 -14.36 -9.31
CA TYR A 243 10.45 -13.58 -8.75
C TYR A 243 9.60 -14.39 -7.77
N ILE A 244 9.16 -15.59 -8.15
CA ILE A 244 8.28 -16.42 -7.31
C ILE A 244 9.00 -17.07 -6.12
N ASN A 245 10.34 -17.12 -6.15
CA ASN A 245 11.14 -17.69 -5.07
C ASN A 245 11.69 -16.63 -4.10
N ARG A 246 11.29 -15.36 -4.23
CA ARG A 246 11.68 -14.33 -3.27
C ARG A 246 11.23 -14.70 -1.86
N GLY A 247 12.18 -14.67 -0.92
CA GLY A 247 11.95 -15.14 0.45
C GLY A 247 11.79 -16.67 0.59
N LYS A 248 12.05 -17.43 -0.48
CA LYS A 248 12.04 -18.91 -0.49
C LYS A 248 13.38 -19.50 -0.95
N ASN A 249 14.32 -18.67 -1.37
CA ASN A 249 15.65 -19.12 -1.76
C ASN A 249 16.37 -19.78 -0.57
N PRO A 250 17.25 -20.79 -0.82
CA PRO A 250 18.00 -21.47 0.24
C PRO A 250 19.16 -20.56 0.74
N ASN A 251 18.84 -19.43 1.31
CA ASN A 251 19.75 -18.43 1.85
C ASN A 251 19.24 -17.92 3.20
N GLU A 252 19.94 -16.96 3.81
CA GLU A 252 19.58 -16.36 5.10
C GLU A 252 18.28 -15.56 5.11
N PHE A 253 17.68 -15.30 3.93
CA PHE A 253 16.43 -14.55 3.76
C PHE A 253 15.21 -15.46 3.53
N ASN A 254 15.35 -16.77 3.77
CA ASN A 254 14.25 -17.73 3.62
C ASN A 254 13.18 -17.51 4.68
N ASN A 255 11.92 -17.38 4.24
CA ASN A 255 10.75 -17.10 5.07
C ASN A 255 9.85 -18.33 5.33
N GLU A 256 10.17 -19.51 4.82
CA GLU A 256 9.26 -20.67 4.91
C GLU A 256 8.90 -21.03 6.36
N GLU A 257 9.87 -21.06 7.26
CA GLU A 257 9.60 -21.34 8.68
C GLU A 257 8.88 -20.15 9.36
N ILE A 258 9.18 -18.92 8.95
CA ILE A 258 8.47 -17.72 9.44
C ILE A 258 6.99 -17.80 9.10
N VAL A 259 6.64 -18.13 7.85
CA VAL A 259 5.24 -18.26 7.40
C VAL A 259 4.50 -19.35 8.17
N LYS A 260 5.12 -20.52 8.38
CA LYS A 260 4.53 -21.61 9.18
C LYS A 260 4.27 -21.19 10.62
N GLU A 261 5.24 -20.54 11.25
CA GLU A 261 5.11 -20.07 12.63
C GLU A 261 4.01 -19.01 12.75
N MET A 262 3.99 -18.03 11.81
CA MET A 262 2.95 -16.99 11.78
C MET A 262 1.55 -17.57 11.61
N ALA A 263 1.36 -18.55 10.70
CA ALA A 263 0.06 -19.20 10.48
C ALA A 263 -0.42 -19.91 11.75
N ASN A 264 0.47 -20.65 12.42
CA ASN A 264 0.13 -21.34 13.67
C ASN A 264 -0.21 -20.37 14.81
N LEU A 265 0.56 -19.29 14.97
CA LEU A 265 0.31 -18.27 15.99
C LEU A 265 -1.00 -17.51 15.73
N ARG A 266 -1.33 -17.23 14.47
CA ARG A 266 -2.62 -16.63 14.08
C ARG A 266 -3.80 -17.53 14.38
N LEU A 267 -3.67 -18.84 14.14
CA LEU A 267 -4.69 -19.82 14.51
C LEU A 267 -4.86 -19.87 16.03
N GLU A 268 -3.76 -19.98 16.79
CA GLU A 268 -3.80 -20.00 18.24
C GLU A 268 -4.42 -18.71 18.80
N LYS A 269 -4.05 -17.55 18.27
CA LYS A 269 -4.65 -16.26 18.64
C LYS A 269 -6.16 -16.25 18.42
N ALA A 270 -6.62 -16.72 17.26
CA ALA A 270 -8.05 -16.79 16.97
C ALA A 270 -8.78 -17.71 17.94
N GLN A 271 -8.23 -18.88 18.26
CA GLN A 271 -8.80 -19.83 19.22
C GLN A 271 -8.86 -19.26 20.65
N LEU A 272 -7.83 -18.55 21.09
CA LEU A 272 -7.86 -17.82 22.37
C LEU A 272 -8.98 -16.80 22.43
N MET A 273 -9.29 -16.17 21.29
CA MET A 273 -10.36 -15.18 21.15
C MET A 273 -11.76 -15.81 20.95
N GLY A 274 -11.85 -17.16 20.96
CA GLY A 274 -13.10 -17.89 20.81
C GLY A 274 -13.56 -18.11 19.36
N PHE A 275 -12.68 -17.88 18.37
CA PHE A 275 -12.95 -18.12 16.95
C PHE A 275 -12.32 -19.43 16.48
N THR A 276 -12.91 -20.06 15.46
CA THR A 276 -12.42 -21.36 14.96
C THR A 276 -11.13 -21.21 14.15
N ASN A 277 -10.93 -20.07 13.51
CA ASN A 277 -9.76 -19.77 12.69
C ASN A 277 -9.50 -18.27 12.56
N HIS A 278 -8.35 -17.92 11.98
CA HIS A 278 -7.93 -16.52 11.81
C HIS A 278 -8.85 -15.71 10.90
N ALA A 279 -9.37 -16.31 9.82
CA ALA A 279 -10.29 -15.61 8.92
C ALA A 279 -11.56 -15.15 9.64
N GLU A 280 -12.16 -16.00 10.47
CA GLU A 280 -13.34 -15.61 11.25
C GLU A 280 -13.04 -14.49 12.25
N LEU A 281 -11.86 -14.50 12.88
CA LEU A 281 -11.43 -13.39 13.73
C LEU A 281 -11.28 -12.10 12.92
N SER A 282 -10.60 -12.13 11.78
CA SER A 282 -10.34 -10.96 10.93
C SER A 282 -11.64 -10.36 10.36
N LEU A 283 -12.59 -11.21 9.98
CA LEU A 283 -13.87 -10.78 9.39
C LEU A 283 -14.80 -10.04 10.37
N GLN A 284 -14.54 -10.07 11.67
CA GLN A 284 -15.35 -9.32 12.65
C GLN A 284 -15.34 -7.80 12.41
N LYS A 285 -14.26 -7.27 11.78
CA LYS A 285 -14.11 -5.85 11.43
C LYS A 285 -14.46 -5.53 9.97
N THR A 286 -15.16 -6.41 9.28
CA THR A 286 -15.52 -6.21 7.88
C THR A 286 -17.03 -6.11 7.68
N MET A 287 -17.46 -5.63 6.51
CA MET A 287 -18.86 -5.62 6.11
C MET A 287 -19.38 -7.04 5.84
N ALA A 288 -18.51 -7.93 5.35
CA ALA A 288 -18.83 -9.34 5.06
C ALA A 288 -19.14 -10.16 6.33
N LYS A 289 -18.52 -9.84 7.47
CA LYS A 289 -18.77 -10.40 8.82
C LYS A 289 -18.59 -11.90 9.00
N SER A 290 -18.58 -12.71 7.96
CA SER A 290 -18.49 -14.17 8.06
C SER A 290 -17.83 -14.80 6.86
N SER A 291 -17.16 -15.95 7.06
CA SER A 291 -16.57 -16.76 5.99
C SER A 291 -17.63 -17.23 4.98
N ASN A 292 -18.87 -17.50 5.43
CA ASN A 292 -19.95 -17.88 4.53
C ASN A 292 -20.33 -16.75 3.58
N GLY A 293 -20.41 -15.49 4.07
CA GLY A 293 -20.69 -14.32 3.25
C GLY A 293 -19.61 -14.09 2.19
N VAL A 294 -18.33 -14.19 2.60
CA VAL A 294 -17.19 -14.09 1.70
C VAL A 294 -17.24 -15.19 0.63
N ASN A 295 -17.35 -16.46 1.03
CA ASN A 295 -17.38 -17.59 0.11
C ASN A 295 -18.57 -17.54 -0.85
N ALA A 296 -19.75 -17.07 -0.40
CA ALA A 296 -20.91 -16.90 -1.26
C ALA A 296 -20.64 -15.91 -2.41
N LEU A 297 -19.94 -14.79 -2.13
CA LEU A 297 -19.54 -13.81 -3.14
C LEU A 297 -18.43 -14.39 -4.05
N LEU A 298 -17.36 -14.93 -3.46
CA LEU A 298 -16.23 -15.47 -4.21
C LEU A 298 -16.64 -16.57 -5.18
N ASN A 299 -17.53 -17.50 -4.77
CA ASN A 299 -18.02 -18.59 -5.62
C ASN A 299 -18.83 -18.10 -6.83
N GLN A 300 -19.53 -16.96 -6.72
CA GLN A 300 -20.24 -16.39 -7.86
C GLN A 300 -19.30 -15.90 -8.95
N VAL A 301 -18.09 -15.48 -8.58
CA VAL A 301 -17.07 -14.94 -9.49
C VAL A 301 -16.09 -16.04 -9.95
N TRP A 302 -15.79 -17.00 -9.07
CA TRP A 302 -14.78 -18.04 -9.29
C TRP A 302 -15.06 -18.91 -10.52
N GLU A 303 -16.25 -19.48 -10.63
CA GLU A 303 -16.55 -20.41 -11.75
C GLU A 303 -16.54 -19.72 -13.12
N PRO A 304 -17.16 -18.53 -13.32
CA PRO A 304 -17.02 -17.79 -14.57
C PRO A 304 -15.57 -17.39 -14.88
N ALA A 305 -14.82 -16.93 -13.87
CA ALA A 305 -13.41 -16.53 -14.06
C ALA A 305 -12.53 -17.70 -14.49
N LYS A 306 -12.70 -18.87 -13.85
CA LYS A 306 -11.97 -20.08 -14.18
C LYS A 306 -12.29 -20.59 -15.61
N ALA A 307 -13.56 -20.55 -16.00
CA ALA A 307 -13.95 -20.92 -17.35
C ALA A 307 -13.31 -20.00 -18.40
N MET A 308 -13.34 -18.69 -18.18
CA MET A 308 -12.69 -17.71 -19.06
C MET A 308 -11.18 -17.89 -19.10
N ALA A 309 -10.52 -18.13 -17.96
CA ALA A 309 -9.07 -18.40 -17.91
C ALA A 309 -8.67 -19.64 -18.71
N GLN A 310 -9.52 -20.66 -18.77
CA GLN A 310 -9.28 -21.86 -19.61
C GLN A 310 -9.36 -21.54 -21.12
N GLU A 311 -10.26 -20.65 -21.53
CA GLU A 311 -10.31 -20.16 -22.92
C GLU A 311 -9.07 -19.32 -23.26
N GLU A 312 -8.64 -18.46 -22.35
CA GLU A 312 -7.43 -17.65 -22.49
C GLU A 312 -6.17 -18.53 -22.61
N ILE A 313 -6.06 -19.59 -21.81
CA ILE A 313 -4.99 -20.60 -21.92
C ILE A 313 -5.00 -21.28 -23.30
N LYS A 314 -6.19 -21.65 -23.78
CA LYS A 314 -6.33 -22.31 -25.07
C LYS A 314 -5.88 -21.41 -26.22
N ASP A 315 -6.29 -20.13 -26.23
CA ASP A 315 -5.87 -19.17 -27.25
C ASP A 315 -4.33 -19.03 -27.32
N MET A 316 -3.67 -18.99 -26.17
CA MET A 316 -2.20 -18.92 -26.10
C MET A 316 -1.55 -20.23 -26.55
N GLN A 317 -2.11 -21.40 -26.17
CA GLN A 317 -1.59 -22.69 -26.55
C GLN A 317 -1.75 -22.92 -28.07
N ASP A 318 -2.87 -22.51 -28.67
CA ASP A 318 -3.11 -22.55 -30.09
C ASP A 318 -2.06 -21.69 -30.84
N LEU A 319 -1.78 -20.50 -30.35
CA LEU A 319 -0.74 -19.62 -30.92
C LEU A 319 0.67 -20.23 -30.83
N ILE A 320 1.01 -20.89 -29.71
CA ILE A 320 2.29 -21.62 -29.56
C ILE A 320 2.44 -22.68 -30.66
N GLN A 321 1.38 -23.44 -30.92
CA GLN A 321 1.39 -24.48 -31.96
C GLN A 321 1.45 -23.91 -33.39
N GLU A 322 0.73 -22.81 -33.65
CA GLU A 322 0.79 -22.11 -34.95
C GLU A 322 2.20 -21.56 -35.25
N GLU A 323 2.94 -21.14 -34.22
CA GLU A 323 4.34 -20.70 -34.34
C GLU A 323 5.32 -21.88 -34.55
N GLY A 324 4.81 -23.12 -34.64
CA GLY A 324 5.62 -24.31 -34.83
C GLY A 324 6.28 -24.84 -33.56
N ASN A 325 5.86 -24.37 -32.40
CA ASN A 325 6.35 -24.83 -31.10
C ASN A 325 5.43 -25.95 -30.58
N ASN A 326 5.99 -26.86 -29.76
CA ASN A 326 5.25 -28.01 -29.20
C ASN A 326 5.33 -28.09 -27.66
N PHE A 327 5.75 -27.05 -27.00
CA PHE A 327 5.75 -27.02 -25.54
C PHE A 327 4.38 -26.62 -24.96
N ALA A 328 4.07 -27.13 -23.78
CA ALA A 328 2.92 -26.66 -23.01
C ALA A 328 3.17 -25.28 -22.41
N LEU A 329 2.17 -24.42 -22.48
CA LEU A 329 2.20 -23.09 -21.86
C LEU A 329 2.58 -23.19 -20.37
N GLN A 330 3.57 -22.42 -19.96
CA GLN A 330 4.02 -22.32 -18.58
C GLN A 330 3.79 -20.92 -18.03
N ALA A 331 3.90 -20.74 -16.73
CA ALA A 331 3.66 -19.45 -16.08
C ALA A 331 4.58 -18.32 -16.61
N TRP A 332 5.83 -18.63 -16.95
CA TRP A 332 6.77 -17.66 -17.55
C TRP A 332 6.50 -17.35 -19.02
N ASP A 333 5.62 -18.09 -19.67
CA ASP A 333 5.18 -17.86 -21.04
C ASP A 333 3.93 -16.96 -21.09
N TRP A 334 3.19 -16.85 -19.97
CA TRP A 334 1.89 -16.18 -19.92
C TRP A 334 1.94 -14.74 -20.46
N MET A 335 2.81 -13.90 -19.92
CA MET A 335 2.89 -12.50 -20.35
C MET A 335 3.28 -12.34 -21.81
N HIS A 336 4.19 -13.20 -22.29
CA HIS A 336 4.65 -13.18 -23.66
C HIS A 336 3.54 -13.55 -24.65
N TYR A 337 2.86 -14.66 -24.39
CA TYR A 337 1.83 -15.14 -25.30
C TYR A 337 0.50 -14.40 -25.15
N SER A 338 0.15 -13.95 -23.98
CA SER A 338 -1.02 -13.10 -23.80
C SER A 338 -0.90 -11.79 -24.57
N GLU A 339 0.28 -11.15 -24.56
CA GLU A 339 0.52 -9.94 -25.36
C GLU A 339 0.42 -10.21 -26.87
N LYS A 340 0.97 -11.33 -27.35
CA LYS A 340 0.83 -11.74 -28.75
C LYS A 340 -0.63 -12.02 -29.14
N VAL A 341 -1.39 -12.71 -28.30
CA VAL A 341 -2.83 -12.96 -28.52
C VAL A 341 -3.61 -11.64 -28.52
N ARG A 342 -3.29 -10.72 -27.59
CA ARG A 342 -3.91 -9.40 -27.54
C ARG A 342 -3.66 -8.61 -28.83
N LYS A 343 -2.42 -8.54 -29.29
CA LYS A 343 -2.07 -7.89 -30.58
C LYS A 343 -2.83 -8.51 -31.75
N ARG A 344 -2.91 -9.85 -31.79
CA ARG A 344 -3.60 -10.57 -32.86
C ARG A 344 -5.12 -10.35 -32.85
N LYS A 345 -5.77 -10.42 -31.67
CA LYS A 345 -7.22 -10.32 -31.54
C LYS A 345 -7.76 -8.91 -31.69
N TYR A 346 -7.03 -7.93 -31.15
CA TYR A 346 -7.51 -6.56 -31.02
C TYR A 346 -6.72 -5.56 -31.89
N ASP A 347 -5.69 -6.02 -32.62
CA ASP A 347 -4.76 -5.13 -33.33
C ASP A 347 -4.27 -3.97 -32.44
N PHE A 348 -3.98 -4.32 -31.18
CA PHE A 348 -3.63 -3.37 -30.11
C PHE A 348 -2.27 -3.70 -29.52
N ASP A 349 -1.35 -2.72 -29.59
CA ASP A 349 -0.07 -2.74 -28.91
C ASP A 349 -0.11 -1.74 -27.76
N SER A 350 0.04 -2.19 -26.50
CA SER A 350 0.04 -1.31 -25.33
C SER A 350 1.13 -0.24 -25.37
N THR A 351 2.19 -0.45 -26.14
CA THR A 351 3.26 0.58 -26.30
C THR A 351 2.81 1.76 -27.14
N GLU A 352 1.78 1.62 -27.98
CA GLU A 352 1.21 2.73 -28.76
C GLU A 352 0.54 3.79 -27.88
N VAL A 353 0.11 3.41 -26.67
CA VAL A 353 -0.55 4.32 -25.72
C VAL A 353 0.46 5.11 -24.90
N GLN A 354 1.66 4.58 -24.66
CA GLN A 354 2.66 5.19 -23.78
C GLN A 354 2.98 6.66 -24.11
N PRO A 355 3.11 7.09 -25.38
CA PRO A 355 3.39 8.49 -25.71
C PRO A 355 2.31 9.49 -25.28
N TYR A 356 1.12 8.99 -24.93
CA TYR A 356 -0.02 9.78 -24.42
C TYR A 356 -0.15 9.75 -22.89
N LEU A 357 0.64 8.91 -22.22
CA LEU A 357 0.58 8.69 -20.78
C LEU A 357 1.87 9.19 -20.09
N GLU A 358 2.21 10.45 -20.38
CA GLU A 358 3.28 11.13 -19.65
C GLU A 358 2.85 11.33 -18.18
N MET A 359 3.70 10.93 -17.23
CA MET A 359 3.36 10.79 -15.82
C MET A 359 2.81 12.10 -15.20
N ASP A 360 3.50 13.21 -15.43
CA ASP A 360 3.07 14.50 -14.86
C ASP A 360 1.73 14.95 -15.46
N ALA A 361 1.54 14.75 -16.77
CA ALA A 361 0.27 15.07 -17.43
C ALA A 361 -0.89 14.19 -16.89
N ILE A 362 -0.65 12.92 -16.62
CA ILE A 362 -1.64 12.02 -16.04
C ILE A 362 -1.94 12.40 -14.58
N ARG A 363 -0.92 12.73 -13.77
CA ARG A 363 -1.12 13.28 -12.42
C ARG A 363 -1.96 14.56 -12.46
N ASP A 364 -1.61 15.48 -13.32
CA ASP A 364 -2.30 16.77 -13.43
C ASP A 364 -3.75 16.59 -13.93
N SER A 365 -4.02 15.56 -14.77
CA SER A 365 -5.39 15.19 -15.16
C SER A 365 -6.21 14.67 -13.98
N ALA A 366 -5.58 13.91 -13.05
CA ALA A 366 -6.24 13.49 -11.81
C ALA A 366 -6.55 14.69 -10.90
N PHE A 367 -5.64 15.68 -10.84
CA PHE A 367 -5.88 16.93 -10.10
C PHE A 367 -7.02 17.76 -10.72
N GLU A 368 -7.07 17.85 -12.02
CA GLU A 368 -8.18 18.53 -12.73
C GLU A 368 -9.51 17.80 -12.51
N LEU A 369 -9.50 16.47 -12.53
CA LEU A 369 -10.68 15.67 -12.20
C LEU A 369 -11.17 15.97 -10.77
N ALA A 370 -10.27 16.00 -9.78
CA ALA A 370 -10.62 16.33 -8.40
C ALA A 370 -11.14 17.78 -8.28
N ASN A 371 -10.61 18.70 -9.08
CA ASN A 371 -11.14 20.07 -9.16
C ASN A 371 -12.59 20.08 -9.66
N ARG A 372 -12.89 19.35 -10.74
CA ARG A 372 -14.25 19.25 -11.29
C ARG A 372 -15.25 18.59 -10.34
N LEU A 373 -14.82 17.53 -9.66
CA LEU A 373 -15.69 16.76 -8.76
C LEU A 373 -15.91 17.46 -7.40
N PHE A 374 -14.84 18.04 -6.85
CA PHE A 374 -14.82 18.49 -5.45
C PHE A 374 -14.45 19.97 -5.29
N GLY A 375 -14.03 20.64 -6.37
CA GLY A 375 -13.61 22.05 -6.34
C GLY A 375 -12.23 22.28 -5.74
N ILE A 376 -11.46 21.23 -5.43
CA ILE A 376 -10.14 21.33 -4.81
C ILE A 376 -9.05 21.60 -5.85
N LYS A 377 -7.96 22.25 -5.41
CA LYS A 377 -6.82 22.59 -6.27
C LYS A 377 -5.51 22.13 -5.64
N PHE A 378 -4.59 21.67 -6.46
CA PHE A 378 -3.26 21.25 -6.06
C PHE A 378 -2.23 22.25 -6.56
N ILE A 379 -1.50 22.89 -5.66
CA ILE A 379 -0.48 23.90 -5.97
C ILE A 379 0.89 23.34 -5.58
N GLN A 380 1.75 23.12 -6.56
CA GLN A 380 3.10 22.62 -6.28
C GLN A 380 3.88 23.62 -5.43
N LYS A 381 4.53 23.13 -4.38
CA LYS A 381 5.29 23.91 -3.41
C LYS A 381 6.66 23.27 -3.18
N ASN A 382 7.72 23.93 -3.61
CA ASN A 382 9.09 23.40 -3.48
C ASN A 382 9.72 23.66 -2.10
N ASP A 383 9.10 24.49 -1.27
CA ASP A 383 9.53 24.85 0.08
C ASP A 383 8.98 23.94 1.18
N ILE A 384 8.01 23.08 0.84
CA ILE A 384 7.53 22.03 1.76
C ILE A 384 8.64 20.98 1.95
N PRO A 385 8.97 20.62 3.21
CA PRO A 385 9.97 19.58 3.48
C PRO A 385 9.61 18.24 2.84
N LYS A 386 10.59 17.57 2.25
CA LYS A 386 10.46 16.23 1.68
C LYS A 386 11.60 15.33 2.11
N TYR A 387 11.33 14.02 2.22
CA TYR A 387 12.30 13.04 2.71
C TYR A 387 13.24 12.52 1.62
N HIS A 388 12.84 12.60 0.35
CA HIS A 388 13.65 12.17 -0.79
C HIS A 388 13.57 13.20 -1.93
N PRO A 389 14.61 13.39 -2.74
CA PRO A 389 14.60 14.34 -3.88
C PRO A 389 13.49 14.09 -4.89
N ASP A 390 13.11 12.83 -5.10
CA ASP A 390 12.10 12.41 -6.07
C ASP A 390 10.65 12.63 -5.58
N VAL A 391 10.45 13.11 -4.36
CA VAL A 391 9.12 13.42 -3.83
C VAL A 391 8.70 14.80 -4.32
N ASP A 392 7.50 14.89 -4.90
CA ASP A 392 6.85 16.17 -5.16
C ASP A 392 5.89 16.52 -4.02
N THR A 393 5.71 17.82 -3.79
CA THR A 393 4.92 18.34 -2.69
C THR A 393 3.91 19.36 -3.18
N PHE A 394 2.66 19.25 -2.73
CA PHE A 394 1.55 20.08 -3.13
C PHE A 394 0.79 20.60 -1.90
N GLU A 395 0.48 21.89 -1.91
CA GLU A 395 -0.59 22.43 -1.09
C GLU A 395 -1.92 22.14 -1.75
N VAL A 396 -2.88 21.61 -0.99
CA VAL A 396 -4.24 21.37 -1.47
C VAL A 396 -5.14 22.46 -0.91
N LEU A 397 -5.85 23.14 -1.80
CA LEU A 397 -6.82 24.18 -1.46
C LEU A 397 -8.24 23.70 -1.71
N ASP A 398 -9.18 24.13 -0.87
CA ASP A 398 -10.60 23.89 -1.07
C ASP A 398 -11.18 24.82 -2.17
N LYS A 399 -12.48 24.70 -2.43
CA LYS A 399 -13.22 25.52 -3.42
C LYS A 399 -13.20 27.02 -3.14
N ASN A 400 -12.96 27.42 -1.89
CA ASN A 400 -12.90 28.82 -1.48
C ASN A 400 -11.47 29.38 -1.56
N GLY A 401 -10.47 28.50 -1.79
CA GLY A 401 -9.05 28.83 -1.77
C GLY A 401 -8.40 28.70 -0.39
N ASP A 402 -9.10 28.13 0.58
CA ASP A 402 -8.56 27.86 1.91
C ASP A 402 -7.71 26.60 1.92
N HIS A 403 -6.67 26.56 2.77
CA HIS A 403 -5.81 25.40 2.93
C HIS A 403 -6.60 24.19 3.43
N LEU A 404 -6.60 23.10 2.65
CA LEU A 404 -7.28 21.84 2.94
C LEU A 404 -6.31 20.79 3.50
N GLY A 405 -5.09 20.73 2.99
CA GLY A 405 -4.09 19.75 3.38
C GLY A 405 -2.81 19.84 2.57
N VAL A 406 -1.89 18.95 2.86
CA VAL A 406 -0.64 18.76 2.08
C VAL A 406 -0.67 17.39 1.44
N PHE A 407 -0.26 17.33 0.18
CA PHE A 407 -0.15 16.09 -0.58
C PHE A 407 1.28 15.89 -1.06
N LEU A 408 1.86 14.73 -0.74
CA LEU A 408 3.18 14.30 -1.19
C LEU A 408 3.02 13.14 -2.17
N THR A 409 3.81 13.16 -3.25
CA THR A 409 3.83 12.07 -4.23
C THR A 409 5.23 11.51 -4.38
N ASP A 410 5.38 10.22 -4.19
CA ASP A 410 6.65 9.49 -4.28
C ASP A 410 6.51 8.35 -5.29
N TYR A 411 6.64 8.68 -6.57
CA TYR A 411 6.21 7.79 -7.65
C TYR A 411 7.30 6.85 -8.19
N PHE A 412 8.59 7.14 -7.99
CA PHE A 412 9.66 6.36 -8.60
C PHE A 412 10.19 5.25 -7.70
N ALA A 413 10.43 4.09 -8.32
CA ALA A 413 11.08 2.95 -7.67
C ALA A 413 12.54 3.25 -7.30
N ARG A 414 12.97 2.69 -6.17
CA ARG A 414 14.36 2.68 -5.71
C ARG A 414 14.63 1.49 -4.78
N PRO A 415 15.89 1.07 -4.58
CA PRO A 415 16.23 -0.10 -3.75
C PRO A 415 15.83 0.04 -2.26
N SER A 416 15.72 1.27 -1.77
CA SER A 416 15.30 1.59 -0.39
C SER A 416 13.79 1.61 -0.19
N LYS A 417 12.99 1.36 -1.24
CA LYS A 417 11.53 1.41 -1.21
C LYS A 417 10.94 0.02 -1.34
N GLN A 418 9.93 -0.29 -0.53
CA GLN A 418 9.12 -1.51 -0.67
C GLN A 418 8.38 -1.52 -2.01
N GLY A 419 8.13 -2.72 -2.54
CA GLY A 419 7.37 -2.90 -3.78
C GLY A 419 5.86 -2.69 -3.58
N GLY A 420 5.16 -2.37 -4.67
CA GLY A 420 3.73 -2.08 -4.66
C GLY A 420 3.44 -0.58 -4.74
N ALA A 421 2.20 -0.22 -4.47
CA ALA A 421 1.76 1.17 -4.35
C ALA A 421 0.87 1.29 -3.11
N TRP A 422 0.85 2.45 -2.48
CA TRP A 422 0.02 2.70 -1.30
C TRP A 422 -0.17 4.18 -1.01
N MET A 423 -1.24 4.49 -0.31
CA MET A 423 -1.47 5.76 0.37
C MET A 423 -1.16 5.62 1.86
N ASN A 424 -0.59 6.66 2.46
CA ASN A 424 -0.45 6.78 3.91
C ASN A 424 -0.52 8.26 4.33
N THR A 425 -0.48 8.52 5.63
CA THR A 425 -0.50 9.88 6.19
C THR A 425 0.71 10.12 7.11
N PHE A 426 1.17 11.36 7.15
CA PHE A 426 2.03 11.86 8.24
C PHE A 426 1.19 12.52 9.34
N ARG A 427 -0.04 12.92 9.02
CA ARG A 427 -1.02 13.49 9.94
C ARG A 427 -2.42 13.30 9.37
N ASP A 428 -3.32 12.79 10.19
CA ASP A 428 -4.73 12.64 9.84
C ASP A 428 -5.51 13.94 10.07
N GLN A 429 -6.65 14.08 9.41
CA GLN A 429 -7.55 15.21 9.60
C GLN A 429 -8.31 15.04 10.92
N SER A 430 -8.59 16.16 11.60
CA SER A 430 -9.46 16.21 12.78
C SER A 430 -10.01 17.62 12.98
N ASN A 431 -11.21 17.71 13.59
CA ASN A 431 -11.77 18.98 14.08
C ASN A 431 -11.93 18.99 15.61
N PHE A 432 -11.43 17.98 16.33
CA PHE A 432 -11.72 17.71 17.72
C PHE A 432 -11.26 18.83 18.67
N ASP A 433 -9.97 19.15 18.70
CA ASP A 433 -9.41 20.24 19.52
C ASP A 433 -8.93 21.42 18.64
N GLY A 434 -9.69 21.71 17.61
CA GLY A 434 -9.36 22.66 16.57
C GLY A 434 -9.13 21.96 15.23
N ARG A 435 -9.06 22.76 14.19
CA ARG A 435 -8.98 22.23 12.81
C ARG A 435 -7.57 21.77 12.48
N VAL A 436 -7.35 20.47 12.44
CA VAL A 436 -6.12 19.81 12.01
C VAL A 436 -6.24 19.38 10.56
N ARG A 437 -5.29 19.82 9.71
CA ARG A 437 -5.27 19.51 8.28
C ARG A 437 -4.41 18.28 7.99
N PRO A 438 -4.83 17.40 7.08
CA PRO A 438 -4.10 16.16 6.78
C PRO A 438 -2.82 16.44 6.02
N ILE A 439 -1.84 15.54 6.20
CA ILE A 439 -0.64 15.43 5.39
C ILE A 439 -0.63 14.04 4.80
N VAL A 440 -0.97 13.93 3.52
CA VAL A 440 -1.18 12.68 2.80
C VAL A 440 -0.01 12.37 1.89
N LEU A 441 0.35 11.11 1.77
CA LEU A 441 1.43 10.60 0.93
C LEU A 441 0.91 9.49 0.01
N ASN A 442 1.14 9.62 -1.31
CA ASN A 442 1.03 8.51 -2.24
C ASN A 442 2.40 8.00 -2.66
N VAL A 443 2.58 6.70 -2.60
CA VAL A 443 3.81 6.02 -3.02
C VAL A 443 3.50 5.04 -4.14
N CYS A 444 4.30 5.12 -5.22
CA CYS A 444 4.28 4.14 -6.32
C CYS A 444 5.70 3.64 -6.60
N ASN A 445 5.81 2.73 -7.56
CA ASN A 445 7.07 2.15 -8.00
C ASN A 445 7.18 2.21 -9.54
N PHE A 446 7.00 3.39 -10.13
CA PHE A 446 7.17 3.58 -11.57
C PHE A 446 8.65 3.62 -11.96
N ALA A 447 8.94 3.28 -13.21
CA ALA A 447 10.30 3.35 -13.73
C ALA A 447 10.80 4.80 -13.79
N LYS A 448 11.91 5.08 -13.10
CA LYS A 448 12.53 6.41 -13.14
C LYS A 448 13.15 6.64 -14.53
N PRO A 449 12.85 7.76 -15.21
CA PRO A 449 13.50 8.11 -16.47
C PRO A 449 14.96 8.50 -16.25
N SER A 450 15.72 8.63 -17.34
CA SER A 450 17.04 9.26 -17.30
C SER A 450 16.92 10.74 -16.96
N ASP A 451 18.02 11.32 -16.46
CA ASP A 451 18.04 12.75 -16.12
C ASP A 451 17.65 13.61 -17.33
N GLY A 452 16.64 14.44 -17.16
CA GLY A 452 16.12 15.32 -18.20
C GLY A 452 15.12 14.67 -19.17
N GLU A 453 14.84 13.39 -19.04
CA GLU A 453 13.80 12.69 -19.81
C GLU A 453 12.46 12.68 -19.07
N LYS A 454 11.36 12.57 -19.83
CA LYS A 454 10.01 12.40 -19.28
C LYS A 454 9.75 10.97 -18.86
N ALA A 455 8.97 10.79 -17.80
CA ALA A 455 8.46 9.49 -17.40
C ALA A 455 7.18 9.15 -18.16
N PHE A 456 7.10 7.96 -18.71
CA PHE A 456 5.91 7.45 -19.40
C PHE A 456 5.37 6.23 -18.65
N LEU A 457 4.07 6.24 -18.41
CA LEU A 457 3.35 5.18 -17.74
C LEU A 457 2.88 4.11 -18.73
N THR A 458 2.74 2.88 -18.29
CA THR A 458 1.82 1.94 -18.90
C THR A 458 0.39 2.32 -18.53
N PHE A 459 -0.61 1.76 -19.21
CA PHE A 459 -2.00 2.00 -18.83
C PHE A 459 -2.29 1.50 -17.40
N GLU A 460 -1.77 0.33 -17.03
CA GLU A 460 -1.85 -0.21 -15.67
C GLU A 460 -1.23 0.73 -14.61
N HIS A 461 -0.08 1.35 -14.93
CA HIS A 461 0.52 2.33 -14.01
C HIS A 461 -0.32 3.62 -13.90
N ALA A 462 -0.98 4.04 -14.97
CA ALA A 462 -1.89 5.17 -14.92
C ALA A 462 -3.14 4.84 -14.07
N GLU A 463 -3.67 3.62 -14.18
CA GLU A 463 -4.73 3.12 -13.28
C GLU A 463 -4.27 3.10 -11.82
N THR A 464 -3.07 2.58 -11.54
CA THR A 464 -2.47 2.59 -10.20
C THR A 464 -2.38 4.01 -9.63
N LEU A 465 -1.96 4.99 -10.44
CA LEU A 465 -1.90 6.39 -10.01
C LEU A 465 -3.29 6.90 -9.60
N PHE A 466 -4.32 6.62 -10.40
CA PHE A 466 -5.70 7.01 -10.09
C PHE A 466 -6.25 6.27 -8.87
N HIS A 467 -5.91 5.00 -8.70
CA HIS A 467 -6.25 4.21 -7.52
C HIS A 467 -5.70 4.84 -6.24
N GLU A 468 -4.38 5.04 -6.17
CA GLU A 468 -3.73 5.65 -5.01
C GLU A 468 -4.21 7.10 -4.77
N PHE A 469 -4.50 7.82 -5.86
CA PHE A 469 -5.11 9.14 -5.74
C PHE A 469 -6.52 9.09 -5.14
N GLY A 470 -7.29 8.04 -5.40
CA GLY A 470 -8.59 7.80 -4.75
C GLY A 470 -8.47 7.64 -3.23
N HIS A 471 -7.46 6.90 -2.76
CA HIS A 471 -7.14 6.83 -1.34
C HIS A 471 -6.67 8.19 -0.79
N ALA A 472 -5.86 8.92 -1.57
CA ALA A 472 -5.42 10.26 -1.16
C ALA A 472 -6.61 11.22 -0.99
N LEU A 473 -7.57 11.20 -1.91
CA LEU A 473 -8.79 11.98 -1.78
C LEU A 473 -9.62 11.59 -0.55
N HIS A 474 -9.68 10.29 -0.22
CA HIS A 474 -10.33 9.82 1.01
C HIS A 474 -9.69 10.43 2.26
N GLY A 475 -8.36 10.53 2.31
CA GLY A 475 -7.65 11.20 3.40
C GLY A 475 -7.80 12.73 3.39
N LEU A 476 -7.63 13.37 2.23
CA LEU A 476 -7.65 14.83 2.08
C LEU A 476 -9.04 15.44 2.32
N LEU A 477 -10.10 14.73 1.89
CA LEU A 477 -11.48 15.20 1.98
C LEU A 477 -12.19 14.73 3.27
N SER A 478 -11.48 14.06 4.17
CA SER A 478 -12.00 13.72 5.48
C SER A 478 -12.40 15.00 6.23
N ASP A 479 -13.57 14.99 6.89
CA ASP A 479 -14.08 16.10 7.68
C ASP A 479 -14.84 15.55 8.90
N VAL A 480 -14.07 14.89 9.78
CA VAL A 480 -14.56 14.27 11.02
C VAL A 480 -14.06 15.05 12.24
N ASP A 481 -14.76 14.92 13.35
CA ASP A 481 -14.30 15.48 14.61
C ASP A 481 -13.13 14.69 15.17
N TYR A 482 -13.20 13.37 15.16
CA TYR A 482 -12.24 12.50 15.84
C TYR A 482 -11.24 11.84 14.88
N PRO A 483 -9.92 11.99 15.12
CA PRO A 483 -8.87 11.45 14.23
C PRO A 483 -8.95 9.93 14.06
N TYR A 484 -9.45 9.21 15.07
CA TYR A 484 -9.65 7.77 15.00
C TYR A 484 -10.61 7.32 13.87
N LEU A 485 -11.49 8.19 13.40
CA LEU A 485 -12.44 7.94 12.33
C LEU A 485 -12.03 8.56 10.99
N SER A 486 -10.86 9.17 10.91
CA SER A 486 -10.42 9.96 9.78
C SER A 486 -10.02 9.09 8.57
N GLY A 487 -10.32 9.60 7.39
CA GLY A 487 -9.81 9.11 6.10
C GLY A 487 -10.02 7.61 5.89
N THR A 488 -8.92 6.88 5.72
CA THR A 488 -8.91 5.44 5.45
C THR A 488 -9.16 4.56 6.68
N SER A 489 -9.47 5.16 7.85
CA SER A 489 -9.86 4.44 9.08
C SER A 489 -11.30 3.90 9.01
N VAL A 490 -11.58 3.10 7.99
CA VAL A 490 -12.85 2.45 7.71
C VAL A 490 -12.71 0.93 7.73
N THR A 491 -13.79 0.18 7.49
CA THR A 491 -13.69 -1.28 7.36
C THR A 491 -12.83 -1.64 6.15
N ARG A 492 -12.03 -2.72 6.27
CA ARG A 492 -11.04 -3.10 5.26
C ARG A 492 -11.66 -3.39 3.89
N ASP A 493 -12.84 -4.02 3.86
CA ASP A 493 -13.59 -4.32 2.64
C ASP A 493 -14.40 -3.13 2.09
N TYR A 494 -14.24 -1.94 2.68
CA TYR A 494 -14.75 -0.68 2.16
C TYR A 494 -13.64 0.26 1.68
N VAL A 495 -12.43 0.14 2.24
CA VAL A 495 -11.33 1.10 2.02
C VAL A 495 -10.97 1.26 0.53
N GLU A 496 -11.15 0.19 -0.27
CA GLU A 496 -10.89 0.18 -1.71
C GLU A 496 -12.02 0.83 -2.56
N PHE A 497 -13.15 1.18 -1.95
CA PHE A 497 -14.25 1.78 -2.72
C PHE A 497 -13.87 3.13 -3.37
N PRO A 498 -13.27 4.11 -2.67
CA PRO A 498 -12.85 5.36 -3.28
C PRO A 498 -11.74 5.19 -4.33
N SER A 499 -10.78 4.30 -4.07
CA SER A 499 -9.66 4.03 -4.98
C SER A 499 -10.13 3.39 -6.29
N GLN A 500 -10.91 2.32 -6.22
CA GLN A 500 -11.46 1.64 -7.38
C GLN A 500 -12.48 2.51 -8.15
N LEU A 501 -13.20 3.39 -7.45
CA LEU A 501 -14.08 4.36 -8.11
C LEU A 501 -13.28 5.30 -9.00
N MET A 502 -12.10 5.77 -8.56
CA MET A 502 -11.26 6.67 -9.33
C MET A 502 -10.65 6.02 -10.57
N GLU A 503 -10.38 4.71 -10.56
CA GLU A 503 -9.91 3.98 -11.74
C GLU A 503 -10.88 4.08 -12.94
N ASN A 504 -12.18 4.19 -12.68
CA ASN A 504 -13.17 4.27 -13.77
C ASN A 504 -12.96 5.49 -14.67
N TRP A 505 -12.41 6.59 -14.13
CA TRP A 505 -12.19 7.80 -14.90
C TRP A 505 -11.09 7.64 -15.95
N ILE A 506 -9.95 7.03 -15.58
CA ILE A 506 -8.85 6.79 -16.53
C ILE A 506 -9.21 5.71 -17.57
N ARG A 507 -10.23 4.87 -17.30
CA ARG A 507 -10.78 3.89 -18.24
C ARG A 507 -11.81 4.52 -19.20
N HIS A 508 -12.34 5.71 -18.89
CA HIS A 508 -13.38 6.32 -19.68
C HIS A 508 -12.80 6.99 -20.94
N SER A 509 -13.34 6.64 -22.11
CA SER A 509 -12.83 7.13 -23.41
C SER A 509 -12.85 8.64 -23.57
N ASP A 510 -13.89 9.32 -23.05
CA ASP A 510 -13.99 10.78 -23.17
C ASP A 510 -12.95 11.48 -22.29
N PHE A 511 -12.65 10.91 -21.11
CA PHE A 511 -11.59 11.40 -20.24
C PHE A 511 -10.21 11.28 -20.92
N LEU A 512 -9.91 10.11 -21.47
CA LEU A 512 -8.66 9.90 -22.20
C LEU A 512 -8.56 10.79 -23.46
N ALA A 513 -9.65 10.98 -24.20
CA ALA A 513 -9.66 11.88 -25.35
C ALA A 513 -9.34 13.33 -24.98
N GLU A 514 -9.75 13.77 -23.80
CA GLU A 514 -9.47 15.12 -23.31
C GLU A 514 -8.05 15.27 -22.76
N PHE A 515 -7.58 14.32 -21.95
CA PHE A 515 -6.36 14.48 -21.14
C PHE A 515 -5.15 13.72 -21.67
N ALA A 516 -5.32 12.56 -22.31
CA ALA A 516 -4.21 11.80 -22.87
C ALA A 516 -3.72 12.42 -24.19
N LYS A 517 -2.69 13.27 -24.09
CA LYS A 517 -2.10 14.00 -25.24
C LYS A 517 -0.70 13.51 -25.52
N HIS A 518 -0.39 13.35 -26.78
CA HIS A 518 0.96 12.96 -27.23
C HIS A 518 1.99 13.99 -26.77
N PHE A 519 3.01 13.53 -26.08
CA PHE A 519 3.98 14.37 -25.37
C PHE A 519 4.78 15.35 -26.25
N GLU A 520 4.98 15.03 -27.55
CA GLU A 520 5.68 15.92 -28.48
C GLU A 520 4.70 16.80 -29.27
N THR A 521 3.61 16.23 -29.77
CA THR A 521 2.73 16.89 -30.70
C THR A 521 1.54 17.60 -30.05
N GLY A 522 1.25 17.30 -28.78
CA GLY A 522 0.08 17.79 -28.06
C GLY A 522 -1.27 17.29 -28.61
N LYS A 523 -1.25 16.40 -29.62
CA LYS A 523 -2.49 15.84 -30.18
C LYS A 523 -3.13 14.86 -29.19
N PRO A 524 -4.47 14.85 -29.10
CA PRO A 524 -5.16 13.88 -28.28
C PRO A 524 -4.94 12.47 -28.82
N ILE A 525 -5.13 11.48 -27.93
CA ILE A 525 -5.08 10.08 -28.31
C ILE A 525 -6.09 9.80 -29.42
N PRO A 526 -5.72 9.07 -30.50
CA PRO A 526 -6.64 8.76 -31.59
C PRO A 526 -7.86 7.95 -31.14
N LYS A 527 -9.04 8.31 -31.65
CA LYS A 527 -10.27 7.58 -31.33
C LYS A 527 -10.17 6.08 -31.66
N SER A 528 -9.51 5.75 -32.78
CA SER A 528 -9.26 4.35 -33.15
C SER A 528 -8.43 3.60 -32.11
N LEU A 529 -7.48 4.26 -31.45
CA LEU A 529 -6.68 3.65 -30.39
C LEU A 529 -7.51 3.47 -29.12
N LEU A 530 -8.37 4.42 -28.76
CA LEU A 530 -9.32 4.29 -27.65
C LEU A 530 -10.32 3.14 -27.88
N GLU A 531 -10.81 2.97 -29.10
CA GLU A 531 -11.70 1.86 -29.47
C GLU A 531 -10.99 0.50 -29.30
N LYS A 532 -9.72 0.39 -29.75
CA LYS A 532 -8.88 -0.80 -29.55
C LYS A 532 -8.64 -1.07 -28.05
N MET A 533 -8.31 -0.05 -27.29
CA MET A 533 -8.13 -0.17 -25.83
C MET A 533 -9.41 -0.67 -25.15
N SER A 534 -10.56 -0.08 -25.47
CA SER A 534 -11.85 -0.48 -24.91
C SER A 534 -12.20 -1.93 -25.27
N SER A 535 -11.97 -2.31 -26.53
CA SER A 535 -12.20 -3.69 -26.99
C SER A 535 -11.29 -4.71 -26.31
N ALA A 536 -10.04 -4.31 -25.99
CA ALA A 536 -9.08 -5.13 -25.25
C ALA A 536 -9.27 -5.08 -23.72
N GLY A 537 -10.17 -4.23 -23.22
CA GLY A 537 -10.31 -3.93 -21.78
C GLY A 537 -10.75 -5.13 -20.91
N THR A 538 -11.38 -6.13 -21.50
CA THR A 538 -11.76 -7.38 -20.81
C THR A 538 -10.81 -8.55 -21.11
N PHE A 539 -9.76 -8.30 -21.88
CA PHE A 539 -8.78 -9.34 -22.21
C PHE A 539 -8.01 -9.79 -20.95
N ASN A 540 -7.82 -11.08 -20.79
CA ASN A 540 -7.17 -11.70 -19.63
C ASN A 540 -7.90 -11.50 -18.29
N GLN A 541 -9.15 -11.07 -18.26
CA GLN A 541 -9.91 -10.90 -17.02
C GLN A 541 -10.20 -12.22 -16.31
N GLY A 542 -10.35 -13.33 -17.06
CA GLY A 542 -10.50 -14.66 -16.48
C GLY A 542 -9.29 -15.03 -15.62
N PHE A 543 -8.10 -14.91 -16.18
CA PHE A 543 -6.84 -15.17 -15.46
C PHE A 543 -6.61 -14.19 -14.31
N ALA A 544 -6.75 -12.89 -14.56
CA ALA A 544 -6.52 -11.87 -13.55
C ALA A 544 -7.44 -12.07 -12.33
N THR A 545 -8.73 -12.32 -12.56
CA THR A 545 -9.71 -12.58 -11.49
C THR A 545 -9.41 -13.90 -10.77
N THR A 546 -9.06 -14.97 -11.50
CA THR A 546 -8.67 -16.25 -10.90
C THR A 546 -7.43 -16.10 -10.02
N CYS A 547 -6.41 -15.38 -10.49
CA CYS A 547 -5.21 -15.11 -9.69
C CYS A 547 -5.52 -14.28 -8.46
N LEU A 548 -6.33 -13.23 -8.59
CA LEU A 548 -6.74 -12.39 -7.45
C LEU A 548 -7.43 -13.23 -6.37
N LEU A 549 -8.40 -14.06 -6.74
CA LEU A 549 -9.13 -14.90 -5.80
C LEU A 549 -8.25 -15.98 -5.15
N TYR A 550 -7.25 -16.48 -5.88
CA TYR A 550 -6.34 -17.51 -5.38
C TYR A 550 -5.24 -16.93 -4.48
N THR A 551 -4.80 -15.70 -4.70
CA THR A 551 -3.64 -15.09 -4.05
C THR A 551 -3.99 -14.01 -3.02
N SER A 552 -5.22 -13.50 -3.02
CA SER A 552 -5.62 -12.35 -2.19
C SER A 552 -5.55 -12.62 -0.68
N ASP A 553 -5.63 -13.89 -0.26
CA ASP A 553 -5.58 -14.24 1.17
C ASP A 553 -4.16 -14.25 1.78
N ALA A 554 -3.11 -14.41 0.98
CA ALA A 554 -1.78 -14.66 1.52
C ALA A 554 -0.91 -13.41 1.68
N ALA A 555 -1.09 -12.38 0.84
CA ALA A 555 -0.17 -11.25 0.78
C ALA A 555 -0.60 -10.04 1.65
N ASP A 556 -1.90 -9.81 1.78
CA ASP A 556 -2.42 -8.63 2.48
C ASP A 556 -2.50 -8.80 4.01
N ASP A 557 -2.66 -10.02 4.50
CA ASP A 557 -2.70 -10.33 5.93
C ASP A 557 -1.35 -10.22 6.63
N LEU A 558 -0.25 -10.14 5.89
CA LEU A 558 1.10 -10.02 6.45
C LEU A 558 1.48 -8.58 6.83
N ARG A 559 0.65 -7.59 6.47
CA ARG A 559 0.90 -6.16 6.71
C ARG A 559 0.09 -5.55 7.87
N CYS A 560 -0.61 -6.35 8.64
CA CYS A 560 -1.38 -5.87 9.80
C CYS A 560 -0.62 -6.02 11.11
#